data_6bff31e7c76ee92a578845de23039830
#
_entry.id   6bff31e7c76ee92a578845de23039830
#
_cell.length_a   1.000
_cell.length_b   1.000
_cell.length_c   1.000
_cell.angle_alpha   90.00
_cell.angle_beta   90.00
_cell.angle_gamma   90.00
#
_symmetry.space_group_name_H-M   'P 1'
#
loop_
_entity.id
_entity.type
_entity.pdbx_description
1 polymer ?
#
loop_
_entity_poly.entity_id
_entity_poly.type
_entity_poly.pdbx_seq_one_letter_code
_entity_poly.pdbx_strand_id
1 'polypeptide(L)'
;VNSSFEYFPGLPIHHSKDLANWTLIGHSLHRKEQCNGRMNLVDVQSNGGIHAPTIRYQNGKFYIITTNVYQPKKDEPGKMINFIITATDPKGPWSNPIIVEGAPGIDPHIFFDDDGKIYYIGNHAPENPNFQGEGEIWIQELDANSLQLKGERHFLWRGACQGTWAEGPHIYKKDDYYYLLIAEGGTSFNHAVMIAASNNITG
;
A
#
# COMPACT_ATOMS: atom_id res chain seq x y z
N VAL A 1 -2.17 -5.59 10.60
CA VAL A 1 -1.22 -6.21 9.67
C VAL A 1 0.08 -5.41 9.66
N ASN A 2 1.22 -6.09 9.54
CA ASN A 2 2.53 -5.46 9.57
C ASN A 2 3.36 -5.83 8.33
N SER A 3 4.32 -4.98 7.98
CA SER A 3 5.39 -5.33 7.05
C SER A 3 6.13 -6.57 7.53
N SER A 4 6.58 -7.40 6.62
CA SER A 4 7.36 -8.59 6.94
C SER A 4 8.70 -8.62 6.22
N PHE A 5 8.95 -7.64 5.35
CA PHE A 5 10.18 -7.53 4.58
C PHE A 5 10.52 -8.86 3.88
N GLU A 6 11.75 -9.32 3.97
CA GLU A 6 12.22 -10.60 3.44
C GLU A 6 11.77 -11.83 4.25
N TYR A 7 11.13 -11.64 5.40
CA TYR A 7 10.78 -12.76 6.28
C TYR A 7 9.49 -13.47 5.86
N PHE A 8 9.49 -14.80 6.00
CA PHE A 8 8.35 -15.67 5.71
C PHE A 8 8.06 -16.59 6.91
N PRO A 9 6.78 -16.83 7.29
CA PRO A 9 5.54 -16.37 6.65
C PRO A 9 5.36 -14.85 6.74
N GLY A 10 4.83 -14.26 5.65
CA GLY A 10 4.68 -12.82 5.51
C GLY A 10 3.32 -12.28 5.94
N LEU A 11 3.27 -10.96 6.16
CA LEU A 11 2.06 -10.22 6.52
C LEU A 11 1.34 -10.78 7.76
N PRO A 12 1.98 -10.71 8.94
CA PRO A 12 1.35 -11.14 10.20
C PRO A 12 0.11 -10.28 10.50
N ILE A 13 -0.98 -10.94 10.89
CA ILE A 13 -2.26 -10.31 11.21
C ILE A 13 -2.51 -10.42 12.70
N HIS A 14 -2.70 -9.28 13.32
CA HIS A 14 -3.04 -9.18 14.74
C HIS A 14 -4.48 -8.73 14.92
N HIS A 15 -5.14 -9.27 15.92
CA HIS A 15 -6.49 -8.90 16.32
C HIS A 15 -6.49 -8.38 17.76
N SER A 16 -7.27 -7.34 17.99
CA SER A 16 -7.53 -6.79 19.32
C SER A 16 -9.01 -6.45 19.48
N LYS A 17 -9.51 -6.49 20.72
CA LYS A 17 -10.85 -6.03 21.09
C LYS A 17 -10.83 -4.67 21.79
N ASP A 18 -9.66 -4.20 22.21
CA ASP A 18 -9.47 -3.01 23.04
C ASP A 18 -8.37 -2.08 22.53
N LEU A 19 -7.74 -2.38 21.39
CA LEU A 19 -6.61 -1.67 20.78
C LEU A 19 -5.32 -1.63 21.63
N ALA A 20 -5.32 -2.27 22.79
CA ALA A 20 -4.17 -2.38 23.70
C ALA A 20 -3.57 -3.80 23.70
N ASN A 21 -4.42 -4.81 23.76
CA ASN A 21 -3.99 -6.20 23.80
C ASN A 21 -4.18 -6.85 22.42
N TRP A 22 -3.08 -7.21 21.79
CA TRP A 22 -3.07 -7.75 20.43
C TRP A 22 -2.63 -9.20 20.40
N THR A 23 -3.36 -10.02 19.67
CA THR A 23 -3.07 -11.44 19.46
C THR A 23 -2.77 -11.69 17.99
N LEU A 24 -1.66 -12.35 17.69
CA LEU A 24 -1.36 -12.85 16.35
C LEU A 24 -2.38 -13.95 16.00
N ILE A 25 -3.14 -13.77 14.92
CA ILE A 25 -4.17 -14.70 14.48
C ILE A 25 -3.82 -15.48 13.22
N GLY A 26 -2.75 -15.10 12.53
CA GLY A 26 -2.27 -15.76 11.32
C GLY A 26 -1.36 -14.89 10.49
N HIS A 27 -1.00 -15.42 9.32
CA HIS A 27 -0.21 -14.73 8.30
C HIS A 27 -0.96 -14.83 6.97
N SER A 28 -1.06 -13.72 6.23
CA SER A 28 -1.78 -13.73 4.97
C SER A 28 -0.94 -14.24 3.80
N LEU A 29 0.39 -14.19 3.90
CA LEU A 29 1.33 -14.88 3.00
C LEU A 29 2.00 -16.04 3.72
N HIS A 30 1.47 -17.25 3.55
CA HIS A 30 1.97 -18.44 4.24
C HIS A 30 2.04 -19.69 3.36
N ARG A 31 1.54 -19.60 2.12
CA ARG A 31 1.59 -20.69 1.16
C ARG A 31 2.65 -20.42 0.08
N LYS A 32 3.38 -21.46 -0.28
CA LYS A 32 4.42 -21.39 -1.32
C LYS A 32 3.88 -20.84 -2.65
N GLU A 33 2.64 -21.18 -3.00
CA GLU A 33 1.99 -20.77 -4.24
C GLU A 33 1.72 -19.27 -4.30
N GLN A 34 1.65 -18.59 -3.14
CA GLN A 34 1.48 -17.14 -3.06
C GLN A 34 2.78 -16.37 -3.38
N CYS A 35 3.92 -17.04 -3.33
CA CYS A 35 5.26 -16.43 -3.43
C CYS A 35 6.05 -16.93 -4.64
N ASN A 36 5.37 -17.21 -5.76
CA ASN A 36 5.94 -17.70 -7.01
C ASN A 36 6.12 -16.59 -8.05
N GLY A 37 7.03 -16.83 -9.01
CA GLY A 37 7.22 -15.97 -10.18
C GLY A 37 7.58 -14.55 -9.78
N ARG A 38 6.77 -13.58 -10.18
CA ARG A 38 6.96 -12.16 -9.85
C ARG A 38 6.87 -11.83 -8.36
N MET A 39 6.23 -12.71 -7.58
CA MET A 39 6.09 -12.60 -6.12
C MET A 39 7.18 -13.36 -5.36
N ASN A 40 8.29 -13.71 -6.03
CA ASN A 40 9.38 -14.44 -5.40
C ASN A 40 9.92 -13.69 -4.17
N LEU A 41 9.93 -14.36 -3.04
CA LEU A 41 10.51 -13.88 -1.77
C LEU A 41 11.77 -14.67 -1.36
N VAL A 42 12.25 -15.60 -2.19
CA VAL A 42 13.39 -16.48 -1.86
C VAL A 42 14.71 -15.73 -2.00
N ASP A 43 14.86 -14.94 -3.05
CA ASP A 43 16.08 -14.23 -3.39
C ASP A 43 15.98 -12.72 -3.11
N VAL A 44 15.14 -12.34 -2.15
CA VAL A 44 14.93 -10.93 -1.78
C VAL A 44 16.15 -10.44 -1.02
N GLN A 45 16.62 -9.26 -1.39
CA GLN A 45 17.71 -8.56 -0.68
C GLN A 45 17.29 -8.19 0.75
N SER A 46 18.27 -8.00 1.63
CA SER A 46 18.00 -7.46 2.97
C SER A 46 17.28 -6.12 2.91
N ASN A 47 16.28 -5.93 3.74
CA ASN A 47 15.35 -4.79 3.75
C ASN A 47 14.48 -4.65 2.48
N GLY A 48 14.41 -5.68 1.65
CA GLY A 48 13.44 -5.80 0.57
C GLY A 48 12.18 -6.56 1.01
N GLY A 49 11.43 -7.09 0.04
CA GLY A 49 10.24 -7.90 0.29
C GLY A 49 9.00 -7.07 0.60
N ILE A 50 8.24 -7.46 1.59
CA ILE A 50 6.88 -6.96 1.82
C ILE A 50 6.87 -5.71 2.70
N HIS A 51 6.52 -4.59 2.09
CA HIS A 51 6.49 -3.25 2.71
C HIS A 51 5.06 -2.73 2.89
N ALA A 52 4.87 -1.90 3.95
CA ALA A 52 3.73 -1.01 4.16
C ALA A 52 2.35 -1.57 3.76
N PRO A 53 1.86 -2.66 4.38
CA PRO A 53 0.56 -3.22 4.05
C PRO A 53 -0.58 -2.36 4.61
N THR A 54 -1.61 -2.16 3.80
CA THR A 54 -2.90 -1.62 4.22
C THR A 54 -3.93 -2.75 4.26
N ILE A 55 -4.75 -2.82 5.32
CA ILE A 55 -5.90 -3.72 5.39
C ILE A 55 -7.20 -2.92 5.40
N ARG A 56 -8.20 -3.38 4.64
CA ARG A 56 -9.57 -2.84 4.62
C ARG A 56 -10.59 -3.97 4.63
N TYR A 57 -11.75 -3.65 5.16
CA TYR A 57 -12.91 -4.56 5.13
C TYR A 57 -14.06 -3.88 4.41
N GLN A 58 -14.60 -4.58 3.40
CA GLN A 58 -15.73 -4.09 2.63
C GLN A 58 -16.61 -5.26 2.17
N ASN A 59 -17.91 -5.15 2.39
CA ASN A 59 -18.93 -6.10 1.91
C ASN A 59 -18.59 -7.57 2.22
N GLY A 60 -18.22 -7.87 3.49
CA GLY A 60 -17.93 -9.24 3.92
C GLY A 60 -16.53 -9.76 3.55
N LYS A 61 -15.68 -8.94 2.98
CA LYS A 61 -14.35 -9.33 2.51
C LYS A 61 -13.26 -8.41 3.06
N PHE A 62 -12.16 -8.99 3.49
CA PHE A 62 -10.93 -8.30 3.81
C PHE A 62 -10.06 -8.17 2.57
N TYR A 63 -9.41 -7.04 2.43
CA TYR A 63 -8.45 -6.72 1.39
C TYR A 63 -7.15 -6.28 2.05
N ILE A 64 -6.05 -6.89 1.68
CA ILE A 64 -4.71 -6.38 2.00
C ILE A 64 -4.06 -5.96 0.70
N ILE A 65 -3.57 -4.73 0.65
CA ILE A 65 -2.77 -4.20 -0.45
C ILE A 65 -1.39 -3.82 0.10
N THR A 66 -0.35 -4.12 -0.66
CA THR A 66 1.04 -3.93 -0.23
C THR A 66 1.99 -3.98 -1.42
N THR A 67 3.27 -3.72 -1.18
CA THR A 67 4.34 -3.78 -2.18
C THR A 67 5.34 -4.86 -1.83
N ASN A 68 5.73 -5.67 -2.82
CA ASN A 68 6.96 -6.47 -2.78
C ASN A 68 8.08 -5.67 -3.45
N VAL A 69 9.02 -5.19 -2.65
CA VAL A 69 10.22 -4.46 -3.11
C VAL A 69 11.31 -5.50 -3.36
N TYR A 70 11.58 -5.77 -4.63
CA TYR A 70 12.48 -6.83 -5.05
C TYR A 70 13.61 -6.32 -5.91
N GLN A 71 14.85 -6.60 -5.51
CA GLN A 71 16.05 -6.32 -6.28
C GLN A 71 16.91 -7.59 -6.33
N PRO A 72 16.78 -8.38 -7.41
CA PRO A 72 17.38 -9.73 -7.48
C PRO A 72 18.92 -9.71 -7.49
N LYS A 73 19.49 -8.65 -8.04
CA LYS A 73 20.94 -8.44 -8.12
C LYS A 73 21.29 -6.99 -7.89
N LYS A 74 22.49 -6.76 -7.34
CA LYS A 74 22.97 -5.43 -7.00
C LYS A 74 22.97 -4.45 -8.18
N ASP A 75 23.21 -4.94 -9.39
CA ASP A 75 23.33 -4.15 -10.61
C ASP A 75 22.05 -4.17 -11.49
N GLU A 76 20.99 -4.85 -11.04
CA GLU A 76 19.71 -4.84 -11.72
C GLU A 76 18.77 -3.81 -11.05
N PRO A 77 17.93 -3.10 -11.85
CA PRO A 77 16.96 -2.17 -11.27
C PRO A 77 15.97 -2.91 -10.36
N GLY A 78 15.70 -2.33 -9.21
CA GLY A 78 14.69 -2.83 -8.30
C GLY A 78 13.31 -2.86 -8.95
N LYS A 79 12.47 -3.81 -8.53
CA LYS A 79 11.08 -3.94 -8.96
C LYS A 79 10.18 -3.69 -7.76
N MET A 80 9.17 -2.87 -7.98
CA MET A 80 8.10 -2.62 -7.01
C MET A 80 6.85 -3.29 -7.54
N ILE A 81 6.43 -4.37 -6.88
CA ILE A 81 5.29 -5.17 -7.31
C ILE A 81 4.18 -4.95 -6.31
N ASN A 82 3.22 -4.11 -6.70
CA ASN A 82 2.03 -3.83 -5.91
C ASN A 82 1.00 -4.93 -6.15
N PHE A 83 0.41 -5.45 -5.07
CA PHE A 83 -0.55 -6.54 -5.19
C PHE A 83 -1.62 -6.49 -4.10
N ILE A 84 -2.74 -7.16 -4.38
CA ILE A 84 -3.87 -7.31 -3.47
C ILE A 84 -4.09 -8.78 -3.18
N ILE A 85 -4.36 -9.12 -1.90
CA ILE A 85 -4.89 -10.41 -1.48
C ILE A 85 -6.17 -10.22 -0.69
N THR A 86 -7.07 -11.19 -0.77
CA THR A 86 -8.39 -11.09 -0.15
C THR A 86 -8.74 -12.34 0.66
N ALA A 87 -9.61 -12.17 1.68
CA ALA A 87 -10.19 -13.27 2.46
C ALA A 87 -11.55 -12.87 3.01
N THR A 88 -12.41 -13.84 3.31
CA THR A 88 -13.67 -13.61 4.04
C THR A 88 -13.49 -13.71 5.56
N ASP A 89 -12.46 -14.40 6.02
CA ASP A 89 -12.03 -14.47 7.40
C ASP A 89 -10.61 -13.89 7.52
N PRO A 90 -10.32 -13.00 8.47
CA PRO A 90 -8.98 -12.45 8.64
C PRO A 90 -7.92 -13.50 9.01
N LYS A 91 -8.33 -14.67 9.49
CA LYS A 91 -7.45 -15.83 9.71
C LYS A 91 -7.11 -16.56 8.41
N GLY A 92 -7.84 -16.28 7.32
CA GLY A 92 -7.73 -16.93 6.03
C GLY A 92 -8.76 -18.04 5.78
N PRO A 93 -8.64 -18.81 4.69
CA PRO A 93 -7.52 -18.74 3.74
C PRO A 93 -7.53 -17.45 2.91
N TRP A 94 -6.34 -16.87 2.74
CA TRP A 94 -6.13 -15.71 1.87
C TRP A 94 -5.93 -16.15 0.42
N SER A 95 -6.40 -15.34 -0.52
CA SER A 95 -6.24 -15.60 -1.96
C SER A 95 -4.76 -15.62 -2.39
N ASN A 96 -4.50 -16.08 -3.61
CA ASN A 96 -3.25 -15.78 -4.27
C ASN A 96 -3.16 -14.26 -4.58
N PRO A 97 -1.94 -13.70 -4.70
CA PRO A 97 -1.74 -12.30 -5.03
C PRO A 97 -2.34 -11.93 -6.40
N ILE A 98 -3.09 -10.85 -6.43
CA ILE A 98 -3.54 -10.17 -7.64
C ILE A 98 -2.58 -8.99 -7.83
N ILE A 99 -1.67 -9.09 -8.79
CA ILE A 99 -0.73 -8.01 -9.09
C ILE A 99 -1.51 -6.86 -9.73
N VAL A 100 -1.34 -5.66 -9.23
CA VAL A 100 -1.93 -4.43 -9.80
C VAL A 100 -0.98 -3.92 -10.87
N GLU A 101 -1.29 -4.24 -12.12
CA GLU A 101 -0.43 -3.93 -13.25
C GLU A 101 -0.32 -2.41 -13.49
N GLY A 102 0.89 -1.93 -13.75
CA GLY A 102 1.15 -0.53 -14.05
C GLY A 102 1.07 0.42 -12.86
N ALA A 103 0.89 -0.07 -11.63
CA ALA A 103 0.95 0.73 -10.42
C ALA A 103 2.41 1.04 -10.06
N PRO A 104 2.89 2.30 -10.16
CA PRO A 104 4.25 2.65 -9.79
C PRO A 104 4.39 2.86 -8.29
N GLY A 105 5.63 2.77 -7.80
CA GLY A 105 6.00 3.14 -6.44
C GLY A 105 5.60 2.12 -5.39
N ILE A 106 5.45 2.60 -4.15
CA ILE A 106 5.26 1.78 -2.95
C ILE A 106 4.07 2.27 -2.11
N ASP A 107 3.87 1.68 -0.95
CA ASP A 107 2.93 2.08 0.11
C ASP A 107 1.49 2.22 -0.36
N PRO A 108 0.94 1.23 -1.05
CA PRO A 108 -0.39 1.36 -1.61
C PRO A 108 -1.48 1.34 -0.55
N HIS A 109 -2.50 2.16 -0.81
CA HIS A 109 -3.74 2.17 -0.06
C HIS A 109 -4.90 1.82 -0.99
N ILE A 110 -5.90 1.10 -0.49
CA ILE A 110 -7.16 0.86 -1.16
C ILE A 110 -8.28 1.60 -0.42
N PHE A 111 -9.05 2.41 -1.14
CA PHE A 111 -10.17 3.17 -0.59
C PHE A 111 -11.47 2.77 -1.30
N PHE A 112 -12.51 2.50 -0.51
CA PHE A 112 -13.85 2.20 -0.98
C PHE A 112 -14.73 3.42 -0.70
N ASP A 113 -15.20 4.07 -1.76
CA ASP A 113 -16.05 5.25 -1.63
C ASP A 113 -17.54 4.89 -1.53
N ASP A 114 -18.35 5.80 -1.01
CA ASP A 114 -19.79 5.63 -0.82
C ASP A 114 -20.55 5.53 -2.13
N ASP A 115 -19.99 6.04 -3.24
CA ASP A 115 -20.56 5.92 -4.59
C ASP A 115 -20.33 4.53 -5.22
N GLY A 116 -19.67 3.63 -4.50
CA GLY A 116 -19.35 2.27 -4.92
C GLY A 116 -18.09 2.13 -5.74
N LYS A 117 -17.37 3.21 -6.00
CA LYS A 117 -16.04 3.15 -6.63
C LYS A 117 -14.97 2.69 -5.66
N ILE A 118 -13.93 2.12 -6.22
CA ILE A 118 -12.74 1.69 -5.50
C ILE A 118 -11.56 2.46 -6.06
N TYR A 119 -10.68 2.93 -5.18
CA TYR A 119 -9.50 3.68 -5.59
C TYR A 119 -8.23 3.03 -5.05
N TYR A 120 -7.20 3.05 -5.88
CA TYR A 120 -5.83 2.83 -5.52
C TYR A 120 -5.16 4.16 -5.27
N ILE A 121 -4.47 4.29 -4.15
CA ILE A 121 -3.65 5.44 -3.83
C ILE A 121 -2.23 4.92 -3.56
N GLY A 122 -1.23 5.59 -4.10
CA GLY A 122 0.17 5.23 -3.89
C GLY A 122 1.08 6.44 -4.00
N ASN A 123 2.36 6.20 -3.82
CA ASN A 123 3.39 7.21 -4.02
C ASN A 123 4.45 6.73 -5.00
N HIS A 124 5.09 7.64 -5.67
CA HIS A 124 6.28 7.41 -6.49
C HIS A 124 7.14 8.67 -6.55
N ALA A 125 8.37 8.55 -7.03
CA ALA A 125 9.17 9.72 -7.37
C ALA A 125 8.62 10.37 -8.64
N PRO A 126 8.44 11.70 -8.70
CA PRO A 126 8.07 12.39 -9.95
C PRO A 126 9.16 12.22 -11.01
N GLU A 127 8.77 12.31 -12.30
CA GLU A 127 9.73 12.18 -13.42
C GLU A 127 10.83 13.24 -13.37
N ASN A 128 10.47 14.45 -12.94
CA ASN A 128 11.39 15.60 -12.82
C ASN A 128 11.32 16.14 -11.38
N PRO A 129 12.03 15.54 -10.43
CA PRO A 129 12.01 15.99 -9.05
C PRO A 129 12.73 17.34 -8.89
N ASN A 130 12.16 18.24 -8.08
CA ASN A 130 12.76 19.54 -7.75
C ASN A 130 13.93 19.39 -6.76
N PHE A 131 13.93 18.31 -5.97
CA PHE A 131 14.96 17.99 -4.99
C PHE A 131 15.07 16.47 -4.78
N GLN A 132 16.18 16.03 -4.22
CA GLN A 132 16.39 14.60 -3.93
C GLN A 132 15.40 14.10 -2.89
N GLY A 133 14.70 13.01 -3.21
CA GLY A 133 13.70 12.41 -2.32
C GLY A 133 12.32 13.08 -2.41
N GLU A 134 12.06 13.91 -3.44
CA GLU A 134 10.69 14.37 -3.70
C GLU A 134 9.79 13.18 -3.99
N GLY A 135 8.70 13.05 -3.23
CA GLY A 135 7.64 12.06 -3.43
C GLY A 135 6.39 12.69 -4.02
N GLU A 136 5.60 11.90 -4.74
CA GLU A 136 4.34 12.32 -5.33
C GLU A 136 3.25 11.30 -5.01
N ILE A 137 2.19 11.77 -4.35
CA ILE A 137 1.00 10.97 -4.07
C ILE A 137 0.05 11.04 -5.26
N TRP A 138 -0.45 9.91 -5.68
CA TRP A 138 -1.39 9.79 -6.79
C TRP A 138 -2.56 8.86 -6.45
N ILE A 139 -3.65 9.01 -7.19
CA ILE A 139 -4.86 8.20 -7.07
C ILE A 139 -5.33 7.75 -8.46
N GLN A 140 -5.88 6.54 -8.55
CA GLN A 140 -6.51 6.02 -9.75
C GLN A 140 -7.63 5.05 -9.38
N GLU A 141 -8.72 5.02 -10.15
CA GLU A 141 -9.81 4.08 -9.94
C GLU A 141 -9.33 2.64 -10.16
N LEU A 142 -9.84 1.71 -9.34
CA LEU A 142 -9.73 0.27 -9.54
C LEU A 142 -11.04 -0.29 -10.10
N ASP A 143 -10.95 -1.17 -11.07
CA ASP A 143 -12.09 -1.98 -11.48
C ASP A 143 -12.50 -2.94 -10.36
N ALA A 144 -13.76 -2.92 -9.97
CA ALA A 144 -14.26 -3.67 -8.82
C ALA A 144 -14.17 -5.20 -8.97
N ASN A 145 -14.12 -5.71 -10.19
CA ASN A 145 -14.07 -7.16 -10.46
C ASN A 145 -12.63 -7.67 -10.58
N SER A 146 -11.81 -6.97 -11.38
CA SER A 146 -10.45 -7.38 -11.67
C SER A 146 -9.41 -6.85 -10.69
N LEU A 147 -9.74 -5.79 -9.92
CA LEU A 147 -8.84 -5.04 -9.05
C LEU A 147 -7.61 -4.49 -9.82
N GLN A 148 -7.82 -4.16 -11.11
CA GLN A 148 -6.82 -3.52 -11.95
C GLN A 148 -7.08 -2.04 -12.08
N LEU A 149 -6.03 -1.24 -12.33
CA LEU A 149 -6.14 0.19 -12.56
C LEU A 149 -7.04 0.47 -13.76
N LYS A 150 -7.91 1.48 -13.63
CA LYS A 150 -8.89 1.87 -14.63
C LYS A 150 -8.98 3.39 -14.71
N GLY A 151 -9.17 3.90 -15.92
CA GLY A 151 -9.30 5.34 -16.15
C GLY A 151 -7.99 6.12 -15.98
N GLU A 152 -8.11 7.41 -15.73
CA GLU A 152 -6.99 8.33 -15.62
C GLU A 152 -6.37 8.31 -14.21
N ARG A 153 -5.05 8.50 -14.15
CA ARG A 153 -4.33 8.72 -12.90
C ARG A 153 -4.31 10.20 -12.59
N HIS A 154 -4.68 10.56 -11.35
CA HIS A 154 -4.67 11.93 -10.87
C HIS A 154 -3.56 12.12 -9.86
N PHE A 155 -2.84 13.23 -10.02
CA PHE A 155 -1.95 13.74 -9.00
C PHE A 155 -2.76 14.26 -7.81
N LEU A 156 -2.32 13.98 -6.58
CA LEU A 156 -2.93 14.52 -5.38
C LEU A 156 -2.02 15.54 -4.68
N TRP A 157 -0.82 15.14 -4.27
CA TRP A 157 0.00 15.97 -3.39
C TRP A 157 1.46 15.55 -3.40
N ARG A 158 2.36 16.51 -3.19
CA ARG A 158 3.80 16.29 -2.99
C ARG A 158 4.25 16.55 -1.55
N GLY A 159 3.31 16.57 -0.61
CA GLY A 159 3.54 16.85 0.79
C GLY A 159 3.51 18.33 1.14
N ALA A 160 3.73 18.62 2.42
CA ALA A 160 3.80 19.97 2.96
C ALA A 160 5.26 20.39 3.14
N CYS A 161 5.53 21.70 3.08
CA CYS A 161 6.83 22.28 3.43
C CYS A 161 8.05 21.69 2.69
N GLN A 162 7.87 21.11 1.50
CA GLN A 162 8.93 20.46 0.71
C GLN A 162 9.66 19.35 1.47
N GLY A 163 8.93 18.62 2.30
CA GLY A 163 9.45 17.43 2.98
C GLY A 163 9.89 16.35 1.99
N THR A 164 11.00 15.67 2.30
CA THR A 164 11.44 14.53 1.52
C THR A 164 10.56 13.32 1.79
N TRP A 165 10.44 12.43 0.79
CA TRP A 165 9.71 11.16 0.88
C TRP A 165 8.28 11.33 1.38
N ALA A 166 7.45 12.05 0.60
CA ALA A 166 6.01 12.01 0.76
C ALA A 166 5.53 10.60 0.40
N GLU A 167 5.11 9.81 1.42
CA GLU A 167 4.83 8.38 1.30
C GLU A 167 3.70 7.93 2.24
N GLY A 168 3.33 6.65 2.24
CA GLY A 168 2.35 6.07 3.14
C GLY A 168 0.96 6.69 3.07
N PRO A 169 0.38 6.93 1.88
CA PRO A 169 -0.89 7.65 1.78
C PRO A 169 -2.05 6.83 2.32
N HIS A 170 -2.93 7.48 3.11
CA HIS A 170 -4.21 6.93 3.52
C HIS A 170 -5.32 7.95 3.33
N ILE A 171 -6.41 7.57 2.65
CA ILE A 171 -7.61 8.39 2.52
C ILE A 171 -8.68 7.91 3.50
N TYR A 172 -9.31 8.87 4.16
CA TYR A 172 -10.49 8.70 4.99
C TYR A 172 -11.57 9.69 4.56
N LYS A 173 -12.83 9.30 4.64
CA LYS A 173 -13.97 10.19 4.36
C LYS A 173 -14.72 10.45 5.65
N LYS A 174 -15.03 11.71 5.90
CA LYS A 174 -15.84 12.16 7.03
C LYS A 174 -16.53 13.49 6.70
N ASP A 175 -17.81 13.59 6.95
CA ASP A 175 -18.59 14.84 6.83
C ASP A 175 -18.40 15.55 5.47
N ASP A 176 -18.56 14.84 4.36
CA ASP A 176 -18.39 15.31 2.97
C ASP A 176 -16.97 15.73 2.58
N TYR A 177 -15.97 15.48 3.43
CA TYR A 177 -14.56 15.71 3.14
C TYR A 177 -13.79 14.40 3.04
N TYR A 178 -12.83 14.39 2.12
CA TYR A 178 -11.76 13.40 2.04
C TYR A 178 -10.52 13.96 2.75
N TYR A 179 -9.95 13.17 3.64
CA TYR A 179 -8.74 13.50 4.38
C TYR A 179 -7.62 12.59 3.91
N LEU A 180 -6.59 13.17 3.32
CA LEU A 180 -5.38 12.45 2.91
C LEU A 180 -4.32 12.61 4.01
N LEU A 181 -3.93 11.50 4.64
CA LEU A 181 -2.79 11.40 5.53
C LEU A 181 -1.60 10.85 4.76
N ILE A 182 -0.42 11.42 5.00
CA ILE A 182 0.85 10.94 4.45
C ILE A 182 1.94 11.03 5.50
N ALA A 183 3.04 10.31 5.29
CA ALA A 183 4.28 10.48 6.00
C ALA A 183 5.24 11.35 5.18
N GLU A 184 6.08 12.13 5.85
CA GLU A 184 7.17 12.90 5.28
C GLU A 184 8.43 12.83 6.16
N GLY A 185 9.58 13.21 5.59
CA GLY A 185 10.85 13.34 6.32
C GLY A 185 11.60 12.04 6.52
N GLY A 186 11.12 10.93 5.91
CA GLY A 186 11.72 9.61 6.01
C GLY A 186 11.59 9.01 7.40
N THR A 187 12.36 7.95 7.66
CA THR A 187 12.25 7.10 8.87
C THR A 187 13.14 7.54 10.04
N SER A 188 13.54 8.82 10.10
CA SER A 188 14.46 9.34 11.09
C SER A 188 13.83 10.50 11.91
N PHE A 189 14.64 11.34 12.51
CA PHE A 189 14.23 12.44 13.39
C PHE A 189 13.24 13.44 12.74
N ASN A 190 13.32 13.64 11.44
CA ASN A 190 12.45 14.57 10.71
C ASN A 190 11.11 13.97 10.30
N HIS A 191 10.84 12.71 10.67
CA HIS A 191 9.58 12.05 10.34
C HIS A 191 8.37 12.80 10.89
N ALA A 192 7.40 13.07 10.03
CA ALA A 192 6.17 13.76 10.38
C ALA A 192 4.97 13.14 9.65
N VAL A 193 3.79 13.25 10.26
CA VAL A 193 2.53 12.94 9.62
C VAL A 193 1.86 14.22 9.17
N MET A 194 1.52 14.29 7.89
CA MET A 194 0.83 15.43 7.29
C MET A 194 -0.59 15.05 6.91
N ILE A 195 -1.49 16.03 6.92
CA ILE A 195 -2.89 15.87 6.57
C ILE A 195 -3.33 17.00 5.63
N ALA A 196 -4.02 16.61 4.57
CA ALA A 196 -4.75 17.52 3.68
C ALA A 196 -6.23 17.13 3.64
N ALA A 197 -7.10 18.07 3.29
CA ALA A 197 -8.52 17.85 3.16
C ALA A 197 -9.06 18.48 1.88
N SER A 198 -9.97 17.77 1.21
CA SER A 198 -10.72 18.23 0.04
C SER A 198 -12.15 17.69 0.07
N ASN A 199 -13.10 18.37 -0.56
CA ASN A 199 -14.43 17.85 -0.83
C ASN A 199 -14.50 17.05 -2.14
N ASN A 200 -13.40 16.93 -2.85
CA ASN A 200 -13.27 16.10 -4.05
C ASN A 200 -12.16 15.07 -3.84
N ILE A 201 -12.41 13.80 -4.19
CA ILE A 201 -11.45 12.72 -3.98
C ILE A 201 -10.18 12.87 -4.84
N THR A 202 -10.25 13.58 -5.94
CA THR A 202 -9.10 13.87 -6.82
C THR A 202 -8.42 15.22 -6.53
N GLY A 203 -8.76 15.88 -5.42
CA GLY A 203 -8.14 17.14 -4.98
C GLY A 203 -8.91 18.39 -5.30
#